data_a349c9a350cbf1b8cdab68f8267d9a8d
#
_entry.id   a349c9a350cbf1b8cdab68f8267d9a8d
#
_cell.length_a   1.000
_cell.length_b   1.000
_cell.length_c   1.000
_cell.angle_alpha   90.00
_cell.angle_beta   90.00
_cell.angle_gamma   90.00
#
_symmetry.space_group_name_H-M   'P 1'
#
loop_
_entity.id
_entity.type
_entity.pdbx_description
1 polymer ?
#
loop_
_entity_poly.entity_id
_entity_poly.type
_entity_poly.pdbx_seq_one_letter_code
_entity_poly.pdbx_strand_id
1 'polypeptide(L)'
;MSREQRPNPRLNEDLLFNEAPGGPPRYSPMTAGPVHYLTIADREGEVIGYAWANDEDDAAGWEVRKAGGDEAFNKGARWARKLHDAKARGVAPTAALAEMIQESDLTKSSHVVPGSLAEAPNLGYVEGLANQE
;
A
#
# COMPACT_ATOMS: atom_id res chain seq x y z
N MET A 1 -19.78 -7.60 -20.62
CA MET A 1 -19.56 -7.49 -21.52
C MET A 1 -18.90 -7.85 -21.71
N SER A 2 -19.76 -7.45 -20.83
CA SER A 2 -19.48 -7.47 -21.42
C SER A 2 -19.05 -7.68 -21.27
N ARG A 3 -19.55 -7.54 -20.65
CA ARG A 3 -19.32 -7.56 -20.94
C ARG A 3 -19.09 -7.50 -21.07
N GLU A 4 -19.74 -7.19 -20.43
CA GLU A 4 -19.61 -7.09 -20.95
C GLU A 4 -19.45 -6.91 -20.99
N GLN A 5 -20.13 -6.79 -20.26
CA GLN A 5 -20.07 -6.61 -20.68
C GLN A 5 -20.03 -6.36 -20.57
N ARG A 6 -20.50 -6.11 -19.78
CA ARG A 6 -20.60 -5.65 -20.00
C ARG A 6 -20.60 -5.33 -19.94
N PRO A 7 -21.46 -5.16 -19.24
CA PRO A 7 -21.49 -4.72 -19.48
C PRO A 7 -21.36 -4.54 -19.21
N ASN A 8 -21.97 -4.26 -18.40
CA ASN A 8 -22.01 -3.76 -18.69
C ASN A 8 -21.85 -3.67 -18.31
N PRO A 9 -22.71 -3.31 -17.58
CA PRO A 9 -22.72 -2.98 -17.78
C PRO A 9 -22.43 -2.80 -17.50
N ARG A 10 -22.92 -2.71 -16.60
CA ARG A 10 -22.67 -2.38 -16.98
C ARG A 10 -22.33 -2.11 -17.04
N LEU A 11 -23.00 -2.04 -16.18
CA LEU A 11 -22.72 -1.79 -16.85
C LEU A 11 -22.28 -1.52 -16.76
N ASN A 12 -22.62 -1.27 -15.83
CA ASN A 12 -22.22 -1.09 -16.35
C ASN A 12 -21.75 -0.94 -16.13
N GLU A 13 -21.96 -0.68 -15.26
CA GLU A 13 -21.60 -0.62 -15.69
C GLU A 13 -21.05 -0.35 -15.69
N ASP A 14 -21.49 -0.30 -14.96
CA ASP A 14 -21.05 -0.21 -15.59
C ASP A 14 -20.61 0.15 -15.48
N LEU A 15 -20.91 0.30 -14.65
CA LEU A 15 -20.66 0.56 -15.14
C LEU A 15 -20.34 1.03 -14.79
N LEU A 16 -20.50 1.14 -14.02
CA LEU A 16 -20.22 1.41 -14.29
C LEU A 16 -19.70 1.84 -14.01
N PHE A 17 -19.73 1.91 -13.28
CA PHE A 17 -19.04 2.13 -13.63
C PHE A 17 -18.29 2.46 -13.37
N ASN A 18 -18.58 2.79 -12.65
CA ASN A 18 -17.74 3.02 -12.80
C ASN A 18 -16.43 3.19 -12.70
N GLU A 19 -16.31 3.06 -12.18
CA GLU A 19 -14.87 3.07 -12.27
C GLU A 19 -14.40 3.25 -13.69
N ALA A 20 -13.38 4.11 -13.95
CA ALA A 20 -12.92 4.36 -15.29
C ALA A 20 -12.26 3.12 -15.86
N PRO A 21 -12.76 2.60 -16.96
CA PRO A 21 -12.10 1.46 -17.60
C PRO A 21 -10.71 1.89 -18.07
N GLY A 22 -9.75 1.01 -17.96
CA GLY A 22 -8.41 1.28 -18.39
C GLY A 22 -7.50 1.89 -17.36
N GLY A 23 -8.00 2.15 -16.14
CA GLY A 23 -7.12 2.57 -15.08
C GLY A 23 -6.21 1.41 -14.67
N PRO A 24 -5.02 1.68 -14.11
CA PRO A 24 -4.16 0.60 -13.64
C PRO A 24 -4.83 -0.13 -12.48
N PRO A 25 -4.59 -1.45 -12.36
CA PRO A 25 -5.14 -2.18 -11.22
C PRO A 25 -4.58 -1.65 -9.90
N ARG A 26 -5.40 -1.69 -8.87
CA ARG A 26 -5.02 -1.20 -7.55
C ARG A 26 -5.48 -2.17 -6.49
N TYR A 27 -4.70 -2.25 -5.41
CA TYR A 27 -5.19 -2.88 -4.20
C TYR A 27 -6.32 -2.03 -3.62
N SER A 28 -7.23 -2.66 -2.88
CA SER A 28 -8.23 -1.90 -2.16
C SER A 28 -7.54 -0.96 -1.17
N PRO A 29 -7.95 0.30 -1.08
CA PRO A 29 -7.37 1.23 -0.11
C PRO A 29 -7.96 1.08 1.29
N MET A 30 -8.90 0.16 1.49
CA MET A 30 -9.60 -0.01 2.75
C MET A 30 -9.72 -1.49 3.09
N THR A 31 -9.68 -1.78 4.37
CA THR A 31 -9.99 -3.11 4.89
C THR A 31 -10.54 -2.96 6.30
N ALA A 32 -11.46 -3.85 6.68
CA ALA A 32 -11.99 -3.90 8.02
C ALA A 32 -11.26 -4.95 8.87
N GLY A 33 -10.43 -5.76 8.26
CA GLY A 33 -9.75 -6.85 8.95
C GLY A 33 -8.37 -6.48 9.47
N PRO A 34 -7.69 -7.46 10.09
CA PRO A 34 -6.32 -7.21 10.55
C PRO A 34 -5.38 -6.99 9.38
N VAL A 35 -4.29 -6.29 9.63
CA VAL A 35 -3.30 -6.00 8.61
C VAL A 35 -1.91 -6.42 9.09
N HIS A 36 -1.05 -6.72 8.12
CA HIS A 36 0.39 -6.77 8.34
C HIS A 36 0.97 -5.43 7.92
N TYR A 37 2.04 -4.98 8.58
CA TYR A 37 2.64 -3.71 8.17
C TYR A 37 4.14 -3.72 8.40
N LEU A 38 4.82 -2.88 7.63
CA LEU A 38 6.27 -2.65 7.71
C LEU A 38 6.52 -1.20 8.09
N THR A 39 7.57 -0.97 8.84
CA THR A 39 8.05 0.39 9.13
C THR A 39 9.13 0.75 8.11
N ILE A 40 9.02 1.92 7.52
CA ILE A 40 9.96 2.44 6.53
C ILE A 40 10.66 3.66 7.15
N ALA A 41 11.99 3.69 7.04
CA ALA A 41 12.79 4.77 7.61
C ALA A 41 13.75 5.33 6.56
N ASP A 42 14.25 6.54 6.80
CA ASP A 42 15.26 7.13 5.94
C ASP A 42 16.65 6.71 6.41
N ARG A 43 17.68 7.24 5.77
CA ARG A 43 19.08 6.89 6.08
C ARG A 43 19.47 7.21 7.50
N GLU A 44 18.86 8.24 8.08
CA GLU A 44 19.16 8.66 9.45
C GLU A 44 18.40 7.86 10.49
N GLY A 45 17.54 6.93 10.06
CA GLY A 45 16.73 6.13 10.98
C GLY A 45 15.41 6.77 11.34
N GLU A 46 15.08 7.92 10.75
CA GLU A 46 13.79 8.58 10.97
C GLU A 46 12.68 7.81 10.24
N VAL A 47 11.64 7.46 10.95
CA VAL A 47 10.50 6.78 10.33
C VAL A 47 9.79 7.74 9.37
N ILE A 48 9.57 7.31 8.14
CA ILE A 48 8.85 8.12 7.16
C ILE A 48 7.44 7.61 6.89
N GLY A 49 7.14 6.37 7.26
CA GLY A 49 5.79 5.85 7.11
C GLY A 49 5.72 4.34 7.25
N TYR A 50 4.57 3.81 6.86
CA TYR A 50 4.25 2.39 7.04
C TYR A 50 3.57 1.85 5.79
N ALA A 51 4.00 0.66 5.35
CA ALA A 51 3.32 -0.06 4.27
C ALA A 51 2.50 -1.17 4.92
N TRP A 52 1.24 -1.32 4.53
CA TRP A 52 0.35 -2.30 5.14
C TRP A 52 -0.35 -3.13 4.08
N ALA A 53 -0.83 -4.31 4.47
CA ALA A 53 -1.47 -5.23 3.55
C ALA A 53 -2.44 -6.17 4.25
N ASN A 54 -3.51 -6.52 3.55
CA ASN A 54 -4.49 -7.53 3.97
C ASN A 54 -4.87 -8.35 2.75
N ASP A 55 -4.58 -9.66 2.79
CA ASP A 55 -4.83 -10.53 1.63
C ASP A 55 -6.31 -10.80 1.40
N GLU A 56 -7.06 -10.92 2.47
CA GLU A 56 -8.47 -11.27 2.38
C GLU A 56 -9.26 -10.29 1.55
N ASP A 57 -8.97 -9.00 1.72
CA ASP A 57 -9.67 -7.94 1.01
C ASP A 57 -8.90 -7.43 -0.20
N ASP A 58 -7.79 -8.09 -0.55
CA ASP A 58 -6.90 -7.64 -1.62
C ASP A 58 -6.57 -6.16 -1.41
N ALA A 59 -6.19 -5.82 -0.18
CA ALA A 59 -6.00 -4.44 0.25
C ALA A 59 -4.55 -4.18 0.62
N ALA A 60 -4.06 -3.00 0.29
CA ALA A 60 -2.72 -2.56 0.66
C ALA A 60 -2.62 -1.06 0.50
N GLY A 61 -1.71 -0.46 1.26
CA GLY A 61 -1.52 0.97 1.16
C GLY A 61 -0.26 1.45 1.85
N TRP A 62 -0.04 2.73 1.71
CA TRP A 62 1.09 3.44 2.28
C TRP A 62 0.57 4.58 3.16
N GLU A 63 1.02 4.60 4.42
CA GLU A 63 0.64 5.66 5.35
C GLU A 63 1.87 6.48 5.67
N VAL A 64 1.91 7.72 5.18
CA VAL A 64 3.04 8.62 5.42
C VAL A 64 2.98 9.11 6.87
N ARG A 65 4.15 9.17 7.54
CA ARG A 65 4.21 9.70 8.88
C ARG A 65 4.05 11.22 8.85
N LYS A 66 3.02 11.73 9.49
CA LYS A 66 2.69 13.16 9.41
C LYS A 66 3.77 14.05 10.00
N ALA A 67 4.38 13.62 11.10
CA ALA A 67 5.43 14.40 11.72
C ALA A 67 6.68 14.55 10.85
N GLY A 68 6.82 13.73 9.81
CA GLY A 68 7.95 13.83 8.87
C GLY A 68 7.82 14.92 7.84
N GLY A 69 6.63 15.52 7.70
CA GLY A 69 6.42 16.64 6.80
C GLY A 69 6.64 16.29 5.33
N ASP A 70 7.03 17.32 4.56
CA ASP A 70 7.19 17.17 3.12
C ASP A 70 8.29 16.17 2.74
N GLU A 71 9.34 16.10 3.56
CA GLU A 71 10.44 15.18 3.27
C GLU A 71 9.97 13.73 3.34
N ALA A 72 9.20 13.38 4.37
CA ALA A 72 8.66 12.03 4.48
C ALA A 72 7.70 11.75 3.33
N PHE A 73 6.87 12.72 2.98
CA PHE A 73 5.93 12.58 1.87
C PHE A 73 6.67 12.27 0.57
N ASN A 74 7.72 13.03 0.28
CA ASN A 74 8.48 12.84 -0.97
C ASN A 74 9.22 11.52 -1.01
N LYS A 75 9.84 11.12 0.09
CA LYS A 75 10.56 9.84 0.16
C LYS A 75 9.61 8.66 0.09
N GLY A 76 8.38 8.84 0.59
CA GLY A 76 7.40 7.76 0.62
C GLY A 76 6.79 7.42 -0.72
N ALA A 77 6.86 8.34 -1.69
CA ALA A 77 6.19 8.12 -2.97
C ALA A 77 6.65 6.84 -3.68
N ARG A 78 7.94 6.49 -3.56
CA ARG A 78 8.44 5.27 -4.19
C ARG A 78 7.82 4.01 -3.61
N TRP A 79 7.46 4.04 -2.33
CA TRP A 79 6.86 2.86 -1.68
C TRP A 79 5.43 2.65 -2.15
N ALA A 80 4.68 3.73 -2.33
CA ALA A 80 3.35 3.64 -2.94
C ALA A 80 3.44 3.09 -4.36
N ARG A 81 4.44 3.53 -5.14
CA ARG A 81 4.64 3.00 -6.50
C ARG A 81 4.96 1.51 -6.48
N LYS A 82 5.76 1.04 -5.51
CA LYS A 82 6.07 -0.39 -5.40
C LYS A 82 4.80 -1.21 -5.20
N LEU A 83 3.85 -0.71 -4.43
CA LEU A 83 2.56 -1.39 -4.27
C LEU A 83 1.78 -1.45 -5.58
N HIS A 84 1.75 -0.34 -6.31
CA HIS A 84 1.07 -0.32 -7.61
C HIS A 84 1.70 -1.31 -8.59
N ASP A 85 3.03 -1.35 -8.63
CA ASP A 85 3.75 -2.27 -9.51
C ASP A 85 3.47 -3.72 -9.14
N ALA A 86 3.43 -4.03 -7.85
CA ALA A 86 3.15 -5.39 -7.39
C ALA A 86 1.75 -5.82 -7.80
N LYS A 87 0.76 -4.94 -7.64
CA LYS A 87 -0.60 -5.27 -8.05
C LYS A 87 -0.68 -5.50 -9.56
N ALA A 88 0.01 -4.68 -10.34
CA ALA A 88 0.03 -4.83 -11.80
C ALA A 88 0.60 -6.18 -12.23
N ARG A 89 1.51 -6.76 -11.41
CA ARG A 89 2.08 -8.09 -11.67
C ARG A 89 1.24 -9.23 -11.09
N GLY A 90 0.13 -8.92 -10.43
CA GLY A 90 -0.75 -9.93 -9.85
C GLY A 90 -0.27 -10.47 -8.51
N VAL A 91 0.55 -9.72 -7.79
CA VAL A 91 1.11 -10.16 -6.51
C VAL A 91 0.09 -9.90 -5.40
N ALA A 92 -0.07 -10.86 -4.48
CA ALA A 92 -0.96 -10.69 -3.34
C ALA A 92 -0.42 -9.62 -2.39
N PRO A 93 -1.29 -8.93 -1.62
CA PRO A 93 -0.85 -7.80 -0.79
C PRO A 93 0.31 -8.13 0.16
N THR A 94 0.23 -9.21 0.93
CA THR A 94 1.31 -9.53 1.87
C THR A 94 2.57 -9.99 1.13
N ALA A 95 2.42 -10.58 -0.06
CA ALA A 95 3.59 -10.93 -0.87
C ALA A 95 4.30 -9.66 -1.37
N ALA A 96 3.55 -8.57 -1.60
CA ALA A 96 4.17 -7.29 -1.94
C ALA A 96 5.04 -6.78 -0.79
N LEU A 97 4.57 -6.92 0.45
CA LEU A 97 5.39 -6.55 1.60
C LEU A 97 6.67 -7.41 1.67
N ALA A 98 6.54 -8.70 1.38
CA ALA A 98 7.71 -9.59 1.39
C ALA A 98 8.73 -9.15 0.34
N GLU A 99 8.28 -8.73 -0.84
CA GLU A 99 9.18 -8.20 -1.87
C GLU A 99 9.89 -6.94 -1.39
N MET A 100 9.18 -6.07 -0.70
CA MET A 100 9.79 -4.86 -0.15
C MET A 100 10.93 -5.19 0.80
N ILE A 101 10.74 -6.20 1.65
CA ILE A 101 11.78 -6.64 2.57
C ILE A 101 13.00 -7.13 1.80
N GLN A 102 12.77 -7.97 0.78
CA GLN A 102 13.86 -8.56 0.01
C GLN A 102 14.64 -7.54 -0.80
N GLU A 103 13.95 -6.53 -1.31
CA GLU A 103 14.58 -5.52 -2.15
C GLU A 103 15.15 -4.36 -1.35
N SER A 104 14.92 -4.35 -0.05
CA SER A 104 15.34 -3.23 0.79
C SER A 104 16.86 -3.14 0.88
N ASP A 105 17.36 -1.91 0.85
CA ASP A 105 18.79 -1.64 0.88
C ASP A 105 19.01 -0.46 1.83
N LEU A 106 19.73 -0.73 2.92
CA LEU A 106 19.98 0.27 3.96
C LEU A 106 20.78 1.47 3.47
N THR A 107 21.43 1.35 2.31
CA THR A 107 22.20 2.46 1.75
C THR A 107 21.35 3.42 0.93
N LYS A 108 20.09 3.07 0.67
CA LYS A 108 19.19 3.94 -0.08
C LYS A 108 18.61 5.03 0.80
N SER A 109 17.99 6.02 0.15
CA SER A 109 17.39 7.15 0.88
C SER A 109 16.28 6.71 1.84
N SER A 110 15.63 5.57 1.56
CA SER A 110 14.68 4.97 2.48
C SER A 110 14.75 3.44 2.34
N HIS A 111 14.37 2.76 3.42
CA HIS A 111 14.47 1.31 3.47
C HIS A 111 13.49 0.74 4.50
N VAL A 112 13.22 -0.56 4.39
CA VAL A 112 12.44 -1.28 5.41
C VAL A 112 13.31 -1.43 6.65
N VAL A 113 12.76 -1.06 7.80
CA VAL A 113 13.46 -1.27 9.07
C VAL A 113 13.54 -2.78 9.31
N PRO A 114 14.76 -3.35 9.49
CA PRO A 114 14.90 -4.79 9.69
C PRO A 114 14.07 -5.26 10.89
N GLY A 115 13.33 -6.35 10.71
CA GLY A 115 12.53 -6.93 11.77
C GLY A 115 11.25 -6.18 12.09
N SER A 116 10.84 -5.22 11.26
CA SER A 116 9.69 -4.38 11.57
C SER A 116 8.34 -4.98 11.12
N LEU A 117 8.35 -6.09 10.39
CA LEU A 117 7.08 -6.69 9.98
C LEU A 117 6.27 -7.08 11.21
N ALA A 118 5.06 -6.59 11.29
CA ALA A 118 4.21 -6.81 12.45
C ALA A 118 2.75 -6.90 12.02
N GLU A 119 1.91 -7.33 12.94
CA GLU A 119 0.47 -7.38 12.73
C GLU A 119 -0.22 -6.30 13.54
N ALA A 120 -1.31 -5.79 13.00
CA ALA A 120 -2.17 -4.85 13.72
C ALA A 120 -3.61 -5.34 13.60
N PRO A 121 -4.45 -5.05 14.60
CA PRO A 121 -5.83 -5.54 14.59
C PRO A 121 -6.69 -4.92 13.50
N ASN A 122 -6.28 -3.76 12.99
CA ASN A 122 -7.03 -3.08 11.93
C ASN A 122 -6.15 -1.99 11.32
N LEU A 123 -6.62 -1.44 10.22
CA LEU A 123 -5.91 -0.36 9.53
C LEU A 123 -5.83 0.90 10.39
N GLY A 124 -6.85 1.15 11.20
CA GLY A 124 -6.85 2.32 12.09
C GLY A 124 -5.65 2.37 13.02
N TYR A 125 -5.16 1.20 13.44
CA TYR A 125 -3.96 1.14 14.27
C TYR A 125 -2.75 1.72 13.51
N VAL A 126 -2.58 1.33 12.25
CA VAL A 126 -1.46 1.82 11.44
C VAL A 126 -1.61 3.31 11.16
N GLU A 127 -2.83 3.75 10.86
CA GLU A 127 -3.09 5.18 10.67
C GLU A 127 -2.77 5.97 11.93
N GLY A 128 -3.05 5.39 13.10
CA GLY A 128 -2.72 6.02 14.36
C GLY A 128 -1.21 6.18 14.55
N LEU A 129 -0.44 5.16 14.16
CA LEU A 129 1.01 5.25 14.21
C LEU A 129 1.51 6.39 13.31
N ALA A 130 0.97 6.49 12.11
CA ALA A 130 1.40 7.52 11.15
C ALA A 130 1.03 8.93 11.63
N ASN A 131 -0.01 9.05 12.43
CA ASN A 131 -0.49 10.35 12.94
C ASN A 131 0.20 10.79 14.23
N GLN A 132 1.02 9.93 14.84
CA GLN A 132 1.75 10.31 16.04
C GLN A 132 2.82 11.34 15.74
N GLU A 133 3.05 12.21 16.71
CA GLU A 133 4.09 13.24 16.59
C GLU A 133 5.40 12.82 17.22
#